data_a12882cb458c3f342b46b21edc68fe19
#
_entry.id   a12882cb458c3f342b46b21edc68fe19
#
_cell.length_a   1.000
_cell.length_b   1.000
_cell.length_c   1.000
_cell.angle_alpha   90.00
_cell.angle_beta   90.00
_cell.angle_gamma   90.00
#
_symmetry.space_group_name_H-M   'P 1'
#
loop_
_entity.id
_entity.type
_entity.pdbx_description
1 polymer ?
#
loop_
_entity_poly.entity_id
_entity_poly.type
_entity_poly.pdbx_seq_one_letter_code
_entity_poly.pdbx_strand_id
1 'polypeptide(L)'
;SDEIENYSAKQIYDRAEYEMARSKPIDAIAFFSDVERLYPYSEWAKRSVIMQAFANHKAKQYKEARDAAERYIEYYPADEDSAYAQYIIALSYYDQIEDIGRDQEVTAKALQAFKKLIKNYPDSEYVKPAELKFDLAFDHLAGKEMEVGRYYLKRQQFPAAINRFRTVVEDYQTSSYTAEALHRLVEAYLSMGLVDEAQSAGAILGHNYQASAWYKRTFSLLRNEDLSPAVKGTGWLRKIHRQVLKGRWL
;
A
#
# COMPACT_ATOMS: atom_id res chain seq x y z
N SER A 1 37.90 20.56 -0.73
CA SER A 1 36.75 21.45 -1.04
C SER A 1 37.07 22.37 -2.23
N ASP A 2 38.26 22.92 -2.27
CA ASP A 2 38.66 23.93 -3.30
C ASP A 2 38.92 23.36 -4.70
N GLU A 3 39.10 22.05 -4.86
CA GLU A 3 39.33 21.42 -6.16
C GLU A 3 38.04 21.23 -6.99
N ILE A 4 36.89 21.03 -6.33
CA ILE A 4 35.63 20.71 -7.03
C ILE A 4 35.07 21.91 -7.81
N GLU A 5 35.36 23.13 -7.39
CA GLU A 5 34.93 24.37 -8.06
C GLU A 5 35.58 24.56 -9.45
N ASN A 6 36.66 23.83 -9.73
CA ASN A 6 37.35 23.87 -11.03
C ASN A 6 36.77 22.90 -12.07
N TYR A 7 35.84 22.02 -11.65
CA TYR A 7 35.22 21.05 -12.56
C TYR A 7 33.91 21.59 -13.13
N SER A 8 33.59 21.20 -14.36
CA SER A 8 32.29 21.50 -14.96
C SER A 8 31.16 20.70 -14.29
N ALA A 9 29.93 21.16 -14.42
CA ALA A 9 28.74 20.44 -13.92
C ALA A 9 28.73 18.97 -14.36
N LYS A 10 29.06 18.71 -15.63
CA LYS A 10 29.13 17.35 -16.18
C LYS A 10 30.20 16.51 -15.48
N GLN A 11 31.40 17.05 -15.28
CA GLN A 11 32.49 16.31 -14.65
C GLN A 11 32.16 15.91 -13.20
N ILE A 12 31.51 16.80 -12.44
CA ILE A 12 31.05 16.50 -11.08
C ILE A 12 29.94 15.45 -11.10
N TYR A 13 29.01 15.58 -12.05
CA TYR A 13 27.94 14.60 -12.24
C TYR A 13 28.49 13.20 -12.60
N ASP A 14 29.41 13.13 -13.57
CA ASP A 14 30.07 11.87 -13.95
C ASP A 14 30.81 11.23 -12.75
N ARG A 15 31.38 12.05 -11.87
CA ARG A 15 31.99 11.56 -10.64
C ARG A 15 30.98 10.95 -9.68
N ALA A 16 29.81 11.59 -9.53
CA ALA A 16 28.72 11.05 -8.73
C ALA A 16 28.23 9.70 -9.27
N GLU A 17 28.05 9.58 -10.59
CA GLU A 17 27.69 8.30 -11.20
C GLU A 17 28.75 7.22 -10.99
N TYR A 18 30.03 7.57 -11.07
CA TYR A 18 31.11 6.65 -10.77
C TYR A 18 31.03 6.10 -9.33
N GLU A 19 30.74 6.95 -8.34
CA GLU A 19 30.57 6.49 -6.94
C GLU A 19 29.30 5.64 -6.79
N MET A 20 28.19 5.97 -7.50
CA MET A 20 27.01 5.10 -7.55
C MET A 20 27.34 3.70 -8.09
N ALA A 21 28.09 3.62 -9.19
CA ALA A 21 28.50 2.34 -9.79
C ALA A 21 29.36 1.50 -8.83
N ARG A 22 30.09 2.13 -7.91
CA ARG A 22 30.88 1.48 -6.86
C ARG A 22 30.07 1.14 -5.60
N SER A 23 28.75 1.28 -5.65
CA SER A 23 27.87 1.08 -4.49
C SER A 23 28.19 2.00 -3.30
N LYS A 24 28.59 3.23 -3.59
CA LYS A 24 28.88 4.27 -2.61
C LYS A 24 27.87 5.43 -2.72
N PRO A 25 26.59 5.19 -2.42
CA PRO A 25 25.55 6.20 -2.63
C PRO A 25 25.77 7.46 -1.78
N ILE A 26 26.34 7.35 -0.60
CA ILE A 26 26.62 8.51 0.28
C ILE A 26 27.64 9.45 -0.37
N ASP A 27 28.71 8.90 -0.94
CA ASP A 27 29.73 9.70 -1.64
C ASP A 27 29.12 10.36 -2.88
N ALA A 28 28.28 9.63 -3.62
CA ALA A 28 27.57 10.16 -4.78
C ALA A 28 26.63 11.31 -4.45
N ILE A 29 25.89 11.24 -3.35
CA ILE A 29 24.99 12.31 -2.87
C ILE A 29 25.73 13.63 -2.72
N ALA A 30 26.94 13.60 -2.16
CA ALA A 30 27.75 14.80 -1.99
C ALA A 30 28.05 15.46 -3.34
N PHE A 31 28.48 14.67 -4.35
CA PHE A 31 28.77 15.19 -5.70
C PHE A 31 27.50 15.68 -6.42
N PHE A 32 26.38 14.97 -6.34
CA PHE A 32 25.11 15.46 -6.90
C PHE A 32 24.67 16.77 -6.26
N SER A 33 24.84 16.92 -4.94
CA SER A 33 24.55 18.18 -4.22
C SER A 33 25.46 19.31 -4.65
N ASP A 34 26.74 19.03 -4.92
CA ASP A 34 27.68 20.03 -5.44
C ASP A 34 27.31 20.50 -6.84
N VAL A 35 26.82 19.63 -7.73
CA VAL A 35 26.30 20.04 -9.05
C VAL A 35 25.16 21.04 -8.88
N GLU A 36 24.19 20.74 -8.03
CA GLU A 36 23.04 21.61 -7.78
C GLU A 36 23.46 22.96 -7.18
N ARG A 37 24.41 22.93 -6.25
CA ARG A 37 24.92 24.14 -5.57
C ARG A 37 25.73 25.04 -6.48
N LEU A 38 26.64 24.48 -7.29
CA LEU A 38 27.59 25.23 -8.13
C LEU A 38 27.01 25.63 -9.47
N TYR A 39 26.09 24.81 -10.01
CA TYR A 39 25.54 24.96 -11.35
C TYR A 39 24.01 24.83 -11.38
N PRO A 40 23.27 25.63 -10.59
CA PRO A 40 21.82 25.43 -10.32
C PRO A 40 20.94 25.52 -11.58
N TYR A 41 21.41 26.21 -12.63
CA TYR A 41 20.67 26.39 -13.89
C TYR A 41 21.07 25.43 -15.01
N SER A 42 21.96 24.48 -14.71
CA SER A 42 22.40 23.50 -15.72
C SER A 42 21.40 22.33 -15.83
N GLU A 43 21.38 21.67 -16.99
CA GLU A 43 20.66 20.41 -17.15
C GLU A 43 21.14 19.32 -16.18
N TRP A 44 22.42 19.40 -15.78
CA TRP A 44 23.03 18.48 -14.81
C TRP A 44 22.50 18.70 -13.40
N ALA A 45 22.13 19.95 -13.03
CA ALA A 45 21.48 20.20 -11.75
C ALA A 45 20.12 19.52 -11.67
N LYS A 46 19.29 19.63 -12.71
CA LYS A 46 18.01 18.93 -12.79
C LYS A 46 18.19 17.42 -12.61
N ARG A 47 19.10 16.81 -13.38
CA ARG A 47 19.41 15.38 -13.26
C ARG A 47 19.96 15.01 -11.88
N SER A 48 20.75 15.90 -11.28
CA SER A 48 21.31 15.68 -9.95
C SER A 48 20.24 15.64 -8.85
N VAL A 49 19.16 16.43 -8.95
CA VAL A 49 18.07 16.38 -7.96
C VAL A 49 17.40 15.01 -7.95
N ILE A 50 17.05 14.46 -9.10
CA ILE A 50 16.42 13.13 -9.16
C ILE A 50 17.40 12.02 -8.75
N MET A 51 18.70 12.16 -9.09
CA MET A 51 19.72 11.22 -8.67
C MET A 51 20.04 11.30 -7.17
N GLN A 52 19.90 12.45 -6.53
CA GLN A 52 19.94 12.57 -5.06
C GLN A 52 18.81 11.75 -4.42
N ALA A 53 17.58 11.83 -4.97
CA ALA A 53 16.47 11.03 -4.46
C ALA A 53 16.79 9.53 -4.56
N PHE A 54 17.28 9.08 -5.71
CA PHE A 54 17.68 7.69 -5.92
C PHE A 54 18.82 7.25 -5.00
N ALA A 55 19.89 8.04 -4.90
CA ALA A 55 21.06 7.72 -4.10
C ALA A 55 20.73 7.67 -2.59
N ASN A 56 19.92 8.63 -2.10
CA ASN A 56 19.43 8.61 -0.72
C ASN A 56 18.58 7.36 -0.44
N HIS A 57 17.70 6.96 -1.36
CA HIS A 57 16.93 5.72 -1.23
C HIS A 57 17.86 4.50 -1.15
N LYS A 58 18.87 4.41 -2.02
CA LYS A 58 19.89 3.33 -1.99
C LYS A 58 20.70 3.32 -0.69
N ALA A 59 20.95 4.49 -0.11
CA ALA A 59 21.61 4.62 1.20
C ALA A 59 20.67 4.35 2.38
N LYS A 60 19.40 4.03 2.13
CA LYS A 60 18.33 3.88 3.14
C LYS A 60 18.06 5.17 3.94
N GLN A 61 18.45 6.32 3.41
CA GLN A 61 18.11 7.63 3.91
C GLN A 61 16.76 8.03 3.34
N TYR A 62 15.71 7.36 3.82
CA TYR A 62 14.39 7.41 3.20
C TYR A 62 13.72 8.79 3.29
N LYS A 63 13.96 9.51 4.38
CA LYS A 63 13.44 10.87 4.53
C LYS A 63 14.08 11.81 3.49
N GLU A 64 15.38 11.79 3.40
CA GLU A 64 16.17 12.61 2.46
C GLU A 64 15.83 12.25 1.00
N ALA A 65 15.56 10.95 0.73
CA ALA A 65 15.11 10.50 -0.57
C ALA A 65 13.75 11.13 -0.96
N ARG A 66 12.80 11.16 -0.01
CA ARG A 66 11.50 11.80 -0.23
C ARG A 66 11.64 13.30 -0.41
N ASP A 67 12.40 13.95 0.46
CA ASP A 67 12.61 15.42 0.39
C ASP A 67 13.19 15.83 -0.98
N ALA A 68 14.17 15.07 -1.51
CA ALA A 68 14.74 15.31 -2.84
C ALA A 68 13.74 15.03 -3.97
N ALA A 69 12.96 13.95 -3.87
CA ALA A 69 11.95 13.60 -4.87
C ALA A 69 10.78 14.61 -4.89
N GLU A 70 10.32 15.07 -3.73
CA GLU A 70 9.27 16.10 -3.62
C GLU A 70 9.75 17.42 -4.22
N ARG A 71 10.99 17.83 -3.93
CA ARG A 71 11.61 19.01 -4.52
C ARG A 71 11.72 18.90 -6.05
N TYR A 72 12.03 17.71 -6.59
CA TYR A 72 12.03 17.48 -8.03
C TYR A 72 10.66 17.71 -8.65
N ILE A 73 9.60 17.14 -8.07
CA ILE A 73 8.23 17.30 -8.56
C ILE A 73 7.77 18.76 -8.47
N GLU A 74 8.17 19.48 -7.41
CA GLU A 74 7.84 20.89 -7.22
C GLU A 74 8.49 21.77 -8.32
N TYR A 75 9.76 21.51 -8.64
CA TYR A 75 10.47 22.30 -9.64
C TYR A 75 10.13 21.91 -11.09
N TYR A 76 9.79 20.63 -11.31
CA TYR A 76 9.60 20.08 -12.65
C TYR A 76 8.31 19.23 -12.76
N PRO A 77 7.12 19.82 -12.45
CA PRO A 77 5.88 19.03 -12.28
C PRO A 77 5.40 18.32 -13.57
N ALA A 78 5.78 18.82 -14.74
CA ALA A 78 5.40 18.25 -16.05
C ALA A 78 6.53 17.43 -16.71
N ASP A 79 7.58 17.14 -15.96
CA ASP A 79 8.71 16.39 -16.48
C ASP A 79 8.44 14.87 -16.51
N GLU A 80 9.05 14.17 -17.46
CA GLU A 80 8.90 12.72 -17.60
C GLU A 80 9.39 11.94 -16.36
N ASP A 81 10.45 12.45 -15.69
CA ASP A 81 11.00 11.84 -14.48
C ASP A 81 10.18 12.13 -13.22
N SER A 82 9.13 12.96 -13.29
CA SER A 82 8.26 13.24 -12.13
C SER A 82 7.49 11.99 -11.66
N ALA A 83 7.15 11.09 -12.58
CA ALA A 83 6.59 9.78 -12.24
C ALA A 83 7.60 8.93 -11.45
N TYR A 84 8.87 8.95 -11.85
CA TYR A 84 9.93 8.25 -11.12
C TYR A 84 10.17 8.85 -9.74
N ALA A 85 10.19 10.18 -9.62
CA ALA A 85 10.28 10.86 -8.32
C ALA A 85 9.13 10.45 -7.39
N GLN A 86 7.87 10.43 -7.89
CA GLN A 86 6.73 9.97 -7.12
C GLN A 86 6.85 8.49 -6.72
N TYR A 87 7.43 7.66 -7.58
CA TYR A 87 7.71 6.25 -7.28
C TYR A 87 8.75 6.10 -6.15
N ILE A 88 9.82 6.91 -6.16
CA ILE A 88 10.82 6.92 -5.07
C ILE A 88 10.18 7.32 -3.72
N ILE A 89 9.27 8.30 -3.72
CA ILE A 89 8.52 8.68 -2.52
C ILE A 89 7.75 7.47 -1.97
N ALA A 90 7.01 6.79 -2.84
CA ALA A 90 6.23 5.62 -2.46
C ALA A 90 7.11 4.46 -1.95
N LEU A 91 8.21 4.16 -2.67
CA LEU A 91 9.19 3.14 -2.28
C LEU A 91 9.83 3.46 -0.93
N SER A 92 10.15 4.73 -0.68
CA SER A 92 10.80 5.16 0.56
C SER A 92 9.91 4.94 1.79
N TYR A 93 8.58 5.02 1.64
CA TYR A 93 7.65 4.59 2.69
C TYR A 93 7.53 3.06 2.73
N TYR A 94 7.38 2.42 1.55
CA TYR A 94 7.17 0.99 1.46
C TYR A 94 8.33 0.18 2.07
N ASP A 95 9.56 0.56 1.78
CA ASP A 95 10.76 -0.15 2.26
C ASP A 95 11.02 0.08 3.76
N GLN A 96 10.26 0.96 4.42
CA GLN A 96 10.25 1.12 5.87
C GLN A 96 9.21 0.22 6.57
N ILE A 97 8.38 -0.51 5.83
CA ILE A 97 7.43 -1.47 6.40
C ILE A 97 8.22 -2.71 6.83
N GLU A 98 8.61 -2.76 8.10
CA GLU A 98 9.46 -3.84 8.61
C GLU A 98 8.67 -5.08 9.04
N ASP A 99 7.46 -4.92 9.58
CA ASP A 99 6.70 -6.06 10.12
C ASP A 99 5.20 -5.72 10.30
N ILE A 100 4.33 -6.68 10.08
CA ILE A 100 2.85 -6.57 10.21
C ILE A 100 2.41 -5.94 11.54
N GLY A 101 3.26 -5.98 12.54
CA GLY A 101 2.92 -5.55 13.90
C GLY A 101 3.19 -4.08 14.24
N ARG A 102 4.02 -3.34 13.50
CA ARG A 102 4.66 -2.15 14.10
C ARG A 102 4.18 -0.79 13.63
N ASP A 103 3.97 -0.54 12.36
CA ASP A 103 3.68 0.84 11.94
C ASP A 103 2.66 0.92 10.80
N GLN A 104 1.39 1.04 11.18
CA GLN A 104 0.29 1.24 10.22
C GLN A 104 0.37 2.62 9.54
N GLU A 105 0.97 3.63 10.18
CA GLU A 105 1.06 4.98 9.61
C GLU A 105 1.98 5.00 8.39
N VAL A 106 3.14 4.35 8.46
CA VAL A 106 4.07 4.25 7.33
C VAL A 106 3.44 3.48 6.17
N THR A 107 2.75 2.38 6.46
CA THR A 107 2.04 1.60 5.44
C THR A 107 0.94 2.43 4.77
N ALA A 108 0.16 3.20 5.54
CA ALA A 108 -0.86 4.09 4.99
C ALA A 108 -0.26 5.19 4.10
N LYS A 109 0.89 5.76 4.49
CA LYS A 109 1.64 6.73 3.67
C LYS A 109 2.15 6.12 2.37
N ALA A 110 2.65 4.87 2.41
CA ALA A 110 3.05 4.15 1.20
C ALA A 110 1.87 3.97 0.24
N LEU A 111 0.72 3.53 0.74
CA LEU A 111 -0.51 3.38 -0.07
C LEU A 111 -0.95 4.70 -0.70
N GLN A 112 -0.94 5.80 0.06
CA GLN A 112 -1.29 7.12 -0.46
C GLN A 112 -0.32 7.56 -1.57
N ALA A 113 0.97 7.34 -1.39
CA ALA A 113 2.00 7.71 -2.36
C ALA A 113 1.90 6.88 -3.64
N PHE A 114 1.66 5.56 -3.56
CA PHE A 114 1.38 4.73 -4.73
C PHE A 114 0.09 5.13 -5.45
N LYS A 115 -0.98 5.39 -4.71
CA LYS A 115 -2.25 5.86 -5.28
C LYS A 115 -2.08 7.18 -6.03
N LYS A 116 -1.27 8.09 -5.49
CA LYS A 116 -0.94 9.37 -6.15
C LYS A 116 -0.17 9.14 -7.45
N LEU A 117 0.77 8.20 -7.48
CA LEU A 117 1.49 7.80 -8.70
C LEU A 117 0.53 7.28 -9.76
N ILE A 118 -0.26 6.27 -9.43
CA ILE A 118 -1.20 5.61 -10.36
C ILE A 118 -2.21 6.61 -10.92
N LYS A 119 -2.69 7.53 -10.09
CA LYS A 119 -3.67 8.54 -10.48
C LYS A 119 -3.08 9.64 -11.37
N ASN A 120 -1.90 10.15 -11.02
CA ASN A 120 -1.32 11.33 -11.67
C ASN A 120 -0.46 10.98 -12.88
N TYR A 121 0.05 9.75 -12.96
CA TYR A 121 0.95 9.29 -14.01
C TYR A 121 0.51 7.93 -14.58
N PRO A 122 -0.76 7.80 -15.07
CA PRO A 122 -1.35 6.49 -15.42
C PRO A 122 -0.63 5.75 -16.54
N ASP A 123 0.06 6.46 -17.42
CA ASP A 123 0.80 5.90 -18.57
C ASP A 123 2.27 5.59 -18.25
N SER A 124 2.72 5.82 -17.02
CA SER A 124 4.11 5.59 -16.63
C SER A 124 4.42 4.10 -16.49
N GLU A 125 5.65 3.71 -16.87
CA GLU A 125 6.20 2.37 -16.65
C GLU A 125 6.21 1.95 -15.17
N TYR A 126 6.19 2.92 -14.24
CA TYR A 126 6.18 2.67 -12.78
C TYR A 126 4.80 2.28 -12.23
N VAL A 127 3.73 2.38 -13.02
CA VAL A 127 2.37 2.04 -12.57
C VAL A 127 2.25 0.57 -12.19
N LYS A 128 2.66 -0.34 -13.08
CA LYS A 128 2.57 -1.80 -12.79
C LYS A 128 3.35 -2.24 -11.55
N PRO A 129 4.63 -1.84 -11.37
CA PRO A 129 5.33 -2.10 -10.12
C PRO A 129 4.68 -1.46 -8.90
N ALA A 130 4.09 -0.27 -9.05
CA ALA A 130 3.40 0.43 -7.98
C ALA A 130 2.10 -0.29 -7.56
N GLU A 131 1.30 -0.76 -8.50
CA GLU A 131 0.09 -1.54 -8.24
C GLU A 131 0.41 -2.80 -7.43
N LEU A 132 1.44 -3.56 -7.84
CA LEU A 132 1.86 -4.75 -7.10
C LEU A 132 2.25 -4.43 -5.65
N LYS A 133 3.04 -3.38 -5.45
CA LYS A 133 3.45 -2.96 -4.09
C LYS A 133 2.29 -2.37 -3.29
N PHE A 134 1.36 -1.69 -3.96
CA PHE A 134 0.12 -1.22 -3.35
C PHE A 134 -0.69 -2.39 -2.80
N ASP A 135 -0.90 -3.43 -3.60
CA ASP A 135 -1.67 -4.61 -3.17
C ASP A 135 -0.99 -5.32 -2.00
N LEU A 136 0.34 -5.45 -2.01
CA LEU A 136 1.09 -6.03 -0.90
C LEU A 136 0.97 -5.20 0.39
N ALA A 137 1.09 -3.87 0.30
CA ALA A 137 0.92 -2.98 1.44
C ALA A 137 -0.53 -2.97 1.96
N PHE A 138 -1.49 -3.08 1.04
CA PHE A 138 -2.91 -3.15 1.35
C PHE A 138 -3.26 -4.45 2.10
N ASP A 139 -2.75 -5.59 1.61
CA ASP A 139 -2.85 -6.88 2.29
C ASP A 139 -2.19 -6.86 3.68
N HIS A 140 -1.09 -6.13 3.83
CA HIS A 140 -0.42 -5.98 5.11
C HIS A 140 -1.32 -5.32 6.16
N LEU A 141 -2.03 -4.24 5.82
CA LEU A 141 -3.00 -3.60 6.72
C LEU A 141 -4.19 -4.51 7.03
N ALA A 142 -4.75 -5.15 6.01
CA ALA A 142 -5.83 -6.12 6.19
C ALA A 142 -5.42 -7.27 7.11
N GLY A 143 -4.21 -7.80 6.91
CA GLY A 143 -3.64 -8.87 7.73
C GLY A 143 -3.54 -8.50 9.20
N LYS A 144 -3.21 -7.25 9.52
CA LYS A 144 -3.19 -6.75 10.91
C LYS A 144 -4.58 -6.75 11.54
N GLU A 145 -5.59 -6.26 10.84
CA GLU A 145 -6.97 -6.30 11.33
C GLU A 145 -7.44 -7.75 11.54
N MET A 146 -7.08 -8.65 10.62
CA MET A 146 -7.38 -10.08 10.74
C MET A 146 -6.71 -10.72 11.96
N GLU A 147 -5.45 -10.42 12.24
CA GLU A 147 -4.72 -10.93 13.40
C GLU A 147 -5.41 -10.55 14.69
N VAL A 148 -5.74 -9.26 14.84
CA VAL A 148 -6.45 -8.74 16.02
C VAL A 148 -7.87 -9.33 16.11
N GLY A 149 -8.57 -9.45 14.98
CA GLY A 149 -9.90 -10.06 14.92
C GLY A 149 -9.89 -11.53 15.38
N ARG A 150 -8.93 -12.34 14.89
CA ARG A 150 -8.75 -13.75 15.31
C ARG A 150 -8.42 -13.85 16.81
N TYR A 151 -7.61 -12.95 17.33
CA TYR A 151 -7.29 -12.89 18.75
C TYR A 151 -8.56 -12.70 19.61
N TYR A 152 -9.41 -11.72 19.24
CA TYR A 152 -10.68 -11.50 19.94
C TYR A 152 -11.66 -12.65 19.76
N LEU A 153 -11.76 -13.21 18.55
CA LEU A 153 -12.63 -14.37 18.27
C LEU A 153 -12.26 -15.57 19.16
N LYS A 154 -10.98 -15.90 19.26
CA LYS A 154 -10.48 -16.99 20.11
C LYS A 154 -10.82 -16.78 21.59
N ARG A 155 -10.92 -15.53 22.03
CA ARG A 155 -11.30 -15.14 23.39
C ARG A 155 -12.81 -14.98 23.58
N GLN A 156 -13.60 -15.30 22.57
CA GLN A 156 -15.06 -15.16 22.56
C GLN A 156 -15.52 -13.71 22.78
N GLN A 157 -14.67 -12.74 22.48
CA GLN A 157 -15.00 -11.32 22.48
C GLN A 157 -15.59 -10.93 21.11
N PHE A 158 -16.75 -11.52 20.80
CA PHE A 158 -17.36 -11.45 19.46
C PHE A 158 -17.59 -10.04 18.94
N PRO A 159 -18.13 -9.06 19.72
CA PRO A 159 -18.30 -7.70 19.21
C PRO A 159 -16.99 -7.03 18.77
N ALA A 160 -15.90 -7.26 19.52
CA ALA A 160 -14.58 -6.73 19.18
C ALA A 160 -14.03 -7.41 17.92
N ALA A 161 -14.19 -8.73 17.79
CA ALA A 161 -13.80 -9.49 16.60
C ALA A 161 -14.57 -9.02 15.37
N ILE A 162 -15.89 -8.86 15.49
CA ILE A 162 -16.76 -8.39 14.40
C ILE A 162 -16.30 -7.02 13.88
N ASN A 163 -15.97 -6.08 14.77
CA ASN A 163 -15.50 -4.77 14.35
C ASN A 163 -14.22 -4.86 13.52
N ARG A 164 -13.26 -5.73 13.87
CA ARG A 164 -12.03 -5.92 13.11
C ARG A 164 -12.27 -6.56 11.75
N PHE A 165 -13.04 -7.63 11.70
CA PHE A 165 -13.38 -8.29 10.43
C PHE A 165 -14.23 -7.39 9.51
N ARG A 166 -15.11 -6.57 10.10
CA ARG A 166 -15.87 -5.57 9.38
C ARG A 166 -14.97 -4.55 8.71
N THR A 167 -13.94 -4.04 9.40
CA THR A 167 -12.94 -3.15 8.81
C THR A 167 -12.30 -3.78 7.56
N VAL A 168 -11.96 -5.08 7.60
CA VAL A 168 -11.42 -5.76 6.41
C VAL A 168 -12.42 -5.76 5.25
N VAL A 169 -13.69 -6.04 5.53
CA VAL A 169 -14.73 -6.12 4.49
C VAL A 169 -15.12 -4.73 3.95
N GLU A 170 -15.09 -3.68 4.77
CA GLU A 170 -15.46 -2.32 4.36
C GLU A 170 -14.29 -1.55 3.72
N ASP A 171 -13.08 -1.65 4.30
CA ASP A 171 -11.95 -0.80 3.95
C ASP A 171 -10.85 -1.51 3.13
N TYR A 172 -10.81 -2.86 3.20
CA TYR A 172 -9.80 -3.69 2.54
C TYR A 172 -10.41 -4.79 1.67
N GLN A 173 -11.48 -4.47 0.96
CA GLN A 173 -12.31 -5.44 0.23
C GLN A 173 -11.60 -6.19 -0.88
N THR A 174 -10.53 -5.63 -1.46
CA THR A 174 -9.73 -6.29 -2.51
C THR A 174 -8.58 -7.13 -1.93
N SER A 175 -8.41 -7.14 -0.59
CA SER A 175 -7.35 -7.92 0.04
C SER A 175 -7.59 -9.43 -0.06
N SER A 176 -6.51 -10.19 0.02
CA SER A 176 -6.56 -11.65 0.08
C SER A 176 -7.30 -12.18 1.32
N TYR A 177 -7.51 -11.35 2.32
CA TYR A 177 -8.16 -11.70 3.58
C TYR A 177 -9.68 -11.56 3.59
N THR A 178 -10.28 -10.90 2.61
CA THR A 178 -11.71 -10.56 2.63
C THR A 178 -12.62 -11.79 2.71
N ALA A 179 -12.28 -12.87 1.99
CA ALA A 179 -13.04 -14.11 2.06
C ALA A 179 -12.98 -14.75 3.46
N GLU A 180 -11.82 -14.74 4.10
CA GLU A 180 -11.70 -15.20 5.48
C GLU A 180 -12.46 -14.30 6.46
N ALA A 181 -12.35 -12.99 6.31
CA ALA A 181 -13.04 -12.03 7.18
C ALA A 181 -14.57 -12.25 7.17
N LEU A 182 -15.15 -12.47 5.98
CA LEU A 182 -16.57 -12.81 5.84
C LEU A 182 -16.92 -14.14 6.52
N HIS A 183 -16.08 -15.16 6.39
CA HIS A 183 -16.27 -16.43 7.11
C HIS A 183 -16.23 -16.23 8.64
N ARG A 184 -15.23 -15.50 9.14
CA ARG A 184 -15.09 -15.22 10.59
C ARG A 184 -16.26 -14.38 11.15
N LEU A 185 -16.82 -13.50 10.32
CA LEU A 185 -18.06 -12.80 10.67
C LEU A 185 -19.23 -13.77 10.85
N VAL A 186 -19.37 -14.77 9.97
CA VAL A 186 -20.40 -15.81 10.13
C VAL A 186 -20.23 -16.55 11.44
N GLU A 187 -19.01 -17.00 11.77
CA GLU A 187 -18.73 -17.68 13.04
C GLU A 187 -19.11 -16.81 14.25
N ALA A 188 -18.69 -15.54 14.24
CA ALA A 188 -18.95 -14.61 15.34
C ALA A 188 -20.45 -14.29 15.49
N TYR A 189 -21.16 -14.04 14.37
CA TYR A 189 -22.59 -13.76 14.40
C TYR A 189 -23.43 -14.96 14.88
N LEU A 190 -23.12 -16.18 14.40
CA LEU A 190 -23.79 -17.39 14.89
C LEU A 190 -23.55 -17.60 16.38
N SER A 191 -22.34 -17.36 16.87
CA SER A 191 -22.01 -17.46 18.30
C SER A 191 -22.80 -16.46 19.17
N MET A 192 -23.27 -15.35 18.58
CA MET A 192 -24.11 -14.35 19.23
C MET A 192 -25.62 -14.56 18.99
N GLY A 193 -26.00 -15.56 18.22
CA GLY A 193 -27.40 -15.77 17.81
C GLY A 193 -27.92 -14.75 16.77
N LEU A 194 -27.01 -14.00 16.11
CA LEU A 194 -27.34 -13.03 15.07
C LEU A 194 -27.42 -13.71 13.70
N VAL A 195 -28.48 -14.50 13.51
CA VAL A 195 -28.66 -15.42 12.38
C VAL A 195 -28.77 -14.66 11.05
N ASP A 196 -29.51 -13.56 11.02
CA ASP A 196 -29.70 -12.78 9.79
C ASP A 196 -28.40 -12.16 9.28
N GLU A 197 -27.55 -11.68 10.18
CA GLU A 197 -26.23 -11.15 9.86
C GLU A 197 -25.29 -12.27 9.38
N ALA A 198 -25.32 -13.44 10.02
CA ALA A 198 -24.53 -14.61 9.60
C ALA A 198 -24.91 -15.05 8.18
N GLN A 199 -26.21 -15.17 7.88
CA GLN A 199 -26.68 -15.53 6.54
C GLN A 199 -26.29 -14.47 5.49
N SER A 200 -26.36 -13.18 5.86
CA SER A 200 -26.00 -12.07 4.96
C SER A 200 -24.50 -12.06 4.64
N ALA A 201 -23.63 -12.29 5.63
CA ALA A 201 -22.19 -12.42 5.41
C ALA A 201 -21.86 -13.62 4.51
N GLY A 202 -22.53 -14.75 4.74
CA GLY A 202 -22.42 -15.94 3.91
C GLY A 202 -22.87 -15.71 2.46
N ALA A 203 -23.92 -14.91 2.24
CA ALA A 203 -24.40 -14.57 0.91
C ALA A 203 -23.39 -13.69 0.12
N ILE A 204 -22.77 -12.72 0.78
CA ILE A 204 -21.71 -11.90 0.16
C ILE A 204 -20.51 -12.78 -0.22
N LEU A 205 -20.09 -13.65 0.69
CA LEU A 205 -19.00 -14.60 0.45
C LEU A 205 -19.30 -15.52 -0.74
N GLY A 206 -20.53 -16.06 -0.81
CA GLY A 206 -20.96 -16.93 -1.89
C GLY A 206 -21.06 -16.23 -3.24
N HIS A 207 -21.37 -14.94 -3.27
CA HIS A 207 -21.46 -14.20 -4.52
C HIS A 207 -20.08 -13.94 -5.13
N ASN A 208 -19.10 -13.50 -4.32
CA ASN A 208 -17.79 -13.07 -4.84
C ASN A 208 -16.71 -14.15 -4.76
N TYR A 209 -16.83 -15.10 -3.83
CA TYR A 209 -15.77 -16.05 -3.50
C TYR A 209 -16.26 -17.49 -3.46
N GLN A 210 -17.20 -17.86 -4.34
CA GLN A 210 -17.84 -19.17 -4.38
C GLN A 210 -16.85 -20.35 -4.49
N ALA A 211 -15.74 -20.16 -5.21
CA ALA A 211 -14.70 -21.17 -5.37
C ALA A 211 -13.77 -21.30 -4.15
N SER A 212 -13.82 -20.36 -3.21
CA SER A 212 -12.89 -20.33 -2.07
C SER A 212 -13.16 -21.45 -1.06
N ALA A 213 -12.11 -21.90 -0.38
CA ALA A 213 -12.23 -22.82 0.75
C ALA A 213 -13.07 -22.22 1.90
N TRP A 214 -13.05 -20.89 2.06
CA TRP A 214 -13.82 -20.18 3.06
C TRP A 214 -15.31 -20.24 2.80
N TYR A 215 -15.74 -20.14 1.53
CA TYR A 215 -17.15 -20.32 1.19
C TYR A 215 -17.64 -21.73 1.51
N LYS A 216 -16.87 -22.75 1.14
CA LYS A 216 -17.21 -24.15 1.44
C LYS A 216 -17.40 -24.38 2.93
N ARG A 217 -16.50 -23.82 3.76
CA ARG A 217 -16.60 -23.90 5.23
C ARG A 217 -17.83 -23.15 5.76
N THR A 218 -18.07 -21.94 5.26
CA THR A 218 -19.24 -21.13 5.62
C THR A 218 -20.55 -21.83 5.28
N PHE A 219 -20.63 -22.41 4.07
CA PHE A 219 -21.81 -23.14 3.63
C PHE A 219 -22.09 -24.35 4.53
N SER A 220 -21.07 -25.12 4.86
CA SER A 220 -21.19 -26.25 5.79
C SER A 220 -21.62 -25.81 7.19
N LEU A 221 -21.05 -24.71 7.69
CA LEU A 221 -21.39 -24.16 9.00
C LEU A 221 -22.86 -23.72 9.08
N LEU A 222 -23.33 -22.94 8.08
CA LEU A 222 -24.74 -22.52 8.03
C LEU A 222 -25.68 -23.71 7.89
N ARG A 223 -25.35 -24.68 7.05
CA ARG A 223 -26.16 -25.89 6.84
C ARG A 223 -26.30 -26.72 8.10
N ASN A 224 -25.29 -26.80 8.94
CA ASN A 224 -25.36 -27.51 10.21
C ASN A 224 -26.36 -26.88 11.20
N GLU A 225 -26.68 -25.60 11.03
CA GLU A 225 -27.68 -24.85 11.77
C GLU A 225 -29.05 -24.76 11.03
N ASP A 226 -29.26 -25.60 10.00
CA ASP A 226 -30.43 -25.56 9.11
C ASP A 226 -30.64 -24.20 8.43
N LEU A 227 -29.54 -23.48 8.17
CA LEU A 227 -29.53 -22.16 7.55
C LEU A 227 -28.94 -22.23 6.14
N SER A 228 -29.21 -21.21 5.33
CA SER A 228 -28.60 -21.02 4.01
C SER A 228 -28.14 -19.57 3.83
N PRO A 229 -27.11 -19.33 2.99
CA PRO A 229 -26.72 -17.96 2.64
C PRO A 229 -27.91 -17.20 2.05
N ALA A 230 -28.30 -16.11 2.69
CA ALA A 230 -29.41 -15.27 2.25
C ALA A 230 -29.25 -13.86 2.80
N VAL A 231 -29.52 -12.84 2.00
CA VAL A 231 -29.46 -11.46 2.47
C VAL A 231 -30.71 -11.12 3.25
N LYS A 232 -30.53 -10.89 4.53
CA LYS A 232 -31.58 -10.55 5.47
C LYS A 232 -31.26 -9.28 6.24
N GLY A 233 -32.24 -8.76 6.97
CA GLY A 233 -32.05 -7.58 7.81
C GLY A 233 -31.83 -6.27 7.03
N THR A 234 -31.45 -5.21 7.74
CA THR A 234 -31.26 -3.84 7.19
C THR A 234 -29.85 -3.28 7.41
N GLY A 235 -28.97 -4.05 8.04
CA GLY A 235 -27.66 -3.61 8.50
C GLY A 235 -26.64 -3.30 7.39
N TRP A 236 -25.41 -3.05 7.81
CA TRP A 236 -24.30 -2.70 6.93
C TRP A 236 -24.00 -3.77 5.87
N LEU A 237 -24.16 -5.05 6.20
CA LEU A 237 -23.99 -6.16 5.26
C LEU A 237 -24.93 -6.08 4.05
N ARG A 238 -26.18 -5.62 4.27
CA ARG A 238 -27.11 -5.38 3.16
C ARG A 238 -26.65 -4.25 2.24
N LYS A 239 -26.02 -3.22 2.82
CA LYS A 239 -25.41 -2.14 2.02
C LYS A 239 -24.28 -2.69 1.16
N ILE A 240 -23.38 -3.47 1.74
CA ILE A 240 -22.29 -4.13 1.01
C ILE A 240 -22.84 -5.05 -0.09
N HIS A 241 -23.79 -5.93 0.22
CA HIS A 241 -24.40 -6.81 -0.79
C HIS A 241 -24.99 -6.03 -1.96
N ARG A 242 -25.63 -4.88 -1.71
CA ARG A 242 -26.15 -4.01 -2.76
C ARG A 242 -25.06 -3.41 -3.64
N GLN A 243 -23.89 -3.09 -3.06
CA GLN A 243 -22.71 -2.64 -3.82
C GLN A 243 -22.14 -3.78 -4.67
N VAL A 244 -22.08 -4.98 -4.10
CA VAL A 244 -21.67 -6.21 -4.80
C VAL A 244 -22.51 -6.46 -6.04
N LEU A 245 -23.84 -6.43 -5.91
CA LEU A 245 -24.76 -6.63 -7.04
C LEU A 245 -24.63 -5.56 -8.13
N LYS A 246 -24.14 -4.38 -7.79
CA LYS A 246 -23.89 -3.26 -8.74
C LYS A 246 -22.50 -3.27 -9.33
N GLY A 247 -21.66 -4.24 -9.00
CA GLY A 247 -20.24 -4.27 -9.39
C GLY A 247 -19.42 -3.10 -8.86
N ARG A 248 -19.79 -2.55 -7.70
CA ARG A 248 -19.17 -1.34 -7.12
C ARG A 248 -18.40 -1.63 -5.83
N TRP A 249 -18.34 -2.87 -5.42
CA TRP A 249 -17.71 -3.25 -4.15
C TRP A 249 -16.25 -3.68 -4.32
N LEU A 250 -15.88 -4.22 -5.47
CA LEU A 250 -14.51 -4.59 -5.83
C LEU A 250 -13.99 -3.64 -6.90
#